data_8a27c7b55ba23d945c7d018b14146793
#
_entry.id   8a27c7b55ba23d945c7d018b14146793
#
_cell.length_a   1.000
_cell.length_b   1.000
_cell.length_c   1.000
_cell.angle_alpha   90.00
_cell.angle_beta   90.00
_cell.angle_gamma   90.00
#
_symmetry.space_group_name_H-M   'P 1'
#
loop_
_entity.id
_entity.type
_entity.pdbx_description
1 polymer ?
#
loop_
_entity_poly.entity_id
_entity_poly.type
_entity_poly.pdbx_seq_one_letter_code
_entity_poly.pdbx_strand_id
1 'polypeptide(L)' 'MLNEVVDMRKIIKNAIQCKLCGEIIESIDRHQYVTCKCGACAVDGGHDYLRRSFKDKDCYIDLSETEDVSDKEEE' A
#
# COMPACT_ATOMS: atom_id res chain seq x y z
N MET A 1 1.20 18.52 -1.03
CA MET A 1 1.22 17.64 0.14
C MET A 1 0.54 16.32 -0.19
N LEU A 2 1.12 15.21 0.24
CA LEU A 2 0.56 13.88 -0.06
C LEU A 2 -0.50 13.50 0.97
N ASN A 3 -1.52 12.82 0.50
CA ASN A 3 -2.48 12.16 1.38
C ASN A 3 -1.93 10.80 1.78
N GLU A 4 -2.37 10.30 2.92
CA GLU A 4 -1.86 9.05 3.45
C GLU A 4 -3.00 8.18 3.96
N VAL A 5 -2.91 6.89 3.68
CA VAL A 5 -3.87 5.89 4.13
C VAL A 5 -3.10 4.76 4.80
N VAL A 6 -3.61 4.30 5.95
CA VAL A 6 -3.01 3.19 6.68
C VAL A 6 -4.08 2.14 6.96
N ASP A 7 -3.76 0.87 6.69
CA ASP A 7 -4.64 -0.27 6.92
C ASP A 7 -3.85 -1.33 7.68
N MET A 8 -4.41 -1.80 8.80
CA MET A 8 -3.73 -2.71 9.72
C MET A 8 -4.19 -4.16 9.59
N ARG A 9 -4.92 -4.52 8.56
CA ARG A 9 -5.33 -5.91 8.35
C ARG A 9 -4.12 -6.80 8.09
N LYS A 10 -4.33 -8.13 8.19
CA LYS A 10 -3.26 -9.05 7.86
C LYS A 10 -2.92 -8.93 6.39
N ILE A 11 -1.67 -8.64 6.10
CA ILE A 11 -1.24 -8.31 4.75
C ILE A 11 -0.51 -9.48 4.11
N ILE A 12 -1.00 -9.92 2.96
CA ILE A 12 -0.33 -10.93 2.14
C ILE A 12 0.62 -10.24 1.17
N LYS A 13 0.18 -9.11 0.62
CA LYS A 13 0.97 -8.36 -0.35
C LYS A 13 0.67 -6.88 -0.19
N ASN A 14 1.71 -6.05 -0.16
CA ASN A 14 1.59 -4.61 -0.03
C ASN A 14 2.14 -3.96 -1.29
N ALA A 15 1.28 -3.72 -2.28
CA ALA A 15 1.71 -3.22 -3.58
C ALA A 15 0.67 -2.31 -4.20
N ILE A 16 1.14 -1.38 -5.02
CA ILE A 16 0.27 -0.53 -5.83
C ILE A 16 0.90 -0.33 -7.20
N GLN A 17 0.08 0.11 -8.15
CA GLN A 17 0.57 0.51 -9.46
C GLN A 17 0.26 1.99 -9.67
N CYS A 18 1.27 2.77 -9.99
CA CYS A 18 1.08 4.17 -10.31
C CYS A 18 0.39 4.30 -11.68
N LYS A 19 -0.70 5.05 -11.74
CA LYS A 19 -1.39 5.27 -13.01
C LYS A 19 -0.67 6.26 -13.91
N LEU A 20 0.19 7.09 -13.33
CA LEU A 20 0.88 8.12 -14.08
C LEU A 20 2.12 7.61 -14.80
N CYS A 21 2.91 6.76 -14.12
CA CYS A 21 4.11 6.20 -14.75
C CYS A 21 4.01 4.72 -15.04
N GLY A 22 2.96 4.06 -14.53
CA GLY A 22 2.73 2.64 -14.79
C GLY A 22 3.57 1.69 -13.94
N GLU A 23 4.42 2.21 -13.10
CA GLU A 23 5.31 1.36 -12.31
C GLU A 23 4.56 0.66 -11.18
N ILE A 24 4.87 -0.63 -10.99
CA ILE A 24 4.34 -1.40 -9.86
C ILE A 24 5.41 -1.39 -8.78
N ILE A 25 5.02 -0.96 -7.58
CA ILE A 25 5.93 -0.91 -6.43
C ILE A 25 5.36 -1.76 -5.30
N GLU A 26 6.25 -2.38 -4.55
CA GLU A 26 5.86 -3.28 -3.46
C GLU A 26 6.75 -3.04 -2.25
N SER A 27 6.13 -2.96 -1.07
CA SER A 27 6.84 -2.86 0.21
C SER A 27 6.81 -4.23 0.87
N ILE A 28 7.98 -4.81 1.10
CA ILE A 28 8.11 -6.14 1.68
C ILE A 28 8.46 -6.07 3.16
N ASP A 29 9.39 -5.18 3.50
CA ASP A 29 9.81 -4.98 4.89
C ASP A 29 9.01 -3.87 5.54
N ARG A 30 8.79 -4.00 6.84
CA ARG A 30 8.05 -3.01 7.62
C ARG A 30 8.58 -1.58 7.44
N HIS A 31 9.88 -1.44 7.32
CA HIS A 31 10.51 -0.13 7.20
C HIS A 31 10.86 0.26 5.76
N GLN A 32 10.39 -0.52 4.81
CA GLN A 32 10.71 -0.26 3.41
C GLN A 32 9.71 0.74 2.81
N TYR A 33 10.21 1.92 2.52
CA TYR A 33 9.43 2.97 1.87
C TYR A 33 9.80 2.98 0.39
N VAL A 34 8.86 2.63 -0.48
CA VAL A 34 9.10 2.50 -1.92
C VAL A 34 8.27 3.53 -2.65
N THR A 35 8.92 4.39 -3.41
CA THR A 35 8.26 5.44 -4.20
C THR A 35 8.34 5.07 -5.68
N CYS A 36 7.27 5.33 -6.43
CA CYS A 36 7.32 5.09 -7.87
C CYS A 36 8.25 6.11 -8.53
N LYS A 37 8.69 5.80 -9.74
CA LYS A 37 9.72 6.61 -10.40
C LYS A 37 9.28 8.04 -10.68
N CYS A 38 7.97 8.28 -10.83
CA CYS A 38 7.48 9.66 -11.03
C CYS A 38 7.20 10.39 -9.72
N GLY A 39 7.29 9.69 -8.59
CA GLY A 39 7.11 10.30 -7.28
C GLY A 39 5.68 10.60 -6.89
N ALA A 40 4.69 10.15 -7.68
CA ALA A 40 3.30 10.48 -7.41
C ALA A 40 2.70 9.66 -6.29
N CYS A 41 3.24 8.48 -6.04
CA CYS A 41 2.73 7.60 -4.98
C CYS A 41 3.84 6.73 -4.41
N ALA A 42 3.58 6.17 -3.23
CA ALA A 42 4.55 5.35 -2.51
C ALA A 42 3.82 4.36 -1.63
N VAL A 43 4.52 3.28 -1.26
CA VAL A 43 4.01 2.30 -0.31
C VAL A 43 5.02 2.10 0.80
N ASP A 44 4.52 1.72 1.98
CA ASP A 44 5.33 1.53 3.16
C ASP A 44 4.62 0.55 4.09
N GLY A 45 5.33 0.02 5.07
CA GLY A 45 4.76 -0.85 6.09
C GLY A 45 4.94 -2.33 5.86
N GLY A 46 5.39 -2.74 4.69
CA GLY A 46 5.62 -4.14 4.38
C GLY A 46 4.39 -4.99 4.63
N HIS A 47 4.56 -6.06 5.41
CA HIS A 47 3.47 -6.96 5.76
C HIS A 47 2.86 -6.66 7.13
N ASP A 48 3.28 -5.58 7.77
CA ASP A 48 2.73 -5.20 9.08
C ASP A 48 1.52 -4.29 8.96
N TYR A 49 1.57 -3.36 8.01
CA TYR A 49 0.44 -2.47 7.75
C TYR A 49 0.55 -1.93 6.33
N LEU A 50 -0.60 -1.60 5.76
CA LEU A 50 -0.65 -0.98 4.43
C LEU A 50 -0.63 0.53 4.60
N ARG A 51 0.48 1.15 4.26
CA ARG A 51 0.59 2.60 4.29
C ARG A 51 0.99 3.06 2.90
N ARG A 52 0.25 4.01 2.37
CA ARG A 52 0.52 4.55 1.06
C ARG A 52 0.36 6.05 1.04
N SER A 53 1.23 6.70 0.29
CA SER A 53 1.20 8.14 0.09
C SER A 53 0.93 8.40 -1.38
N PHE A 54 0.11 9.40 -1.67
CA PHE A 54 -0.29 9.68 -3.06
C PHE A 54 -0.67 11.14 -3.19
N LYS A 55 -0.50 11.68 -4.39
CA LYS A 55 -0.91 13.04 -4.69
C LYS A 55 -2.41 13.14 -4.86
N ASP A 56 -3.01 12.11 -5.43
CA ASP A 56 -4.45 12.07 -5.69
C ASP A 56 -4.90 10.63 -5.48
N LYS A 57 -6.07 10.46 -4.86
CA LYS A 57 -6.60 9.12 -4.58
C LYS A 57 -6.81 8.29 -5.85
N ASP A 58 -6.92 8.94 -7.00
CA ASP A 58 -7.11 8.25 -8.26
C ASP A 58 -5.81 8.03 -9.02
N CYS A 59 -4.64 8.35 -8.43
CA CYS A 59 -3.38 8.22 -9.15
C CYS A 59 -2.73 6.84 -9.03
N TYR A 60 -3.36 5.91 -8.34
CA TYR A 60 -2.81 4.58 -8.21
C TYR A 60 -3.90 3.51 -8.20
N ILE A 61 -3.50 2.28 -8.53
CA ILE A 61 -4.35 1.09 -8.44
C ILE A 61 -3.83 0.25 -7.28
N ASP A 62 -4.72 -0.12 -6.37
CA ASP A 62 -4.35 -0.94 -5.23
C ASP A 62 -4.21 -2.39 -5.65
N LEU A 63 -2.99 -2.92 -5.60
CA LEU A 63 -2.70 -4.31 -5.92
C LEU A 63 -2.45 -5.13 -4.66
N SER A 64 -2.64 -4.54 -3.50
CA SER A 64 -2.41 -5.23 -2.23
C SER A 64 -3.42 -6.34 -2.00
N GLU A 65 -2.97 -7.39 -1.31
CA GLU A 65 -3.82 -8.51 -0.92
C GLU A 65 -3.80 -8.61 0.59
N THR A 66 -4.98 -8.72 1.17
CA THR A 66 -5.12 -8.85 2.61
C THR A 66 -6.01 -10.03 2.94
N GLU A 67 -5.81 -10.56 4.13
CA GLU A 67 -6.64 -11.64 4.65
C GLU A 67 -7.53 -11.08 5.73
N ASP A 68 -8.82 -11.43 5.66
CA ASP A 68 -9.76 -10.98 6.67
C ASP A 68 -9.62 -11.88 7.89
N VAL A 69 -9.14 -11.32 8.98
CA VAL A 69 -8.94 -12.07 10.22
C VAL A 69 -9.93 -11.64 11.30
N SER A 70 -10.86 -10.80 10.94
CA SER A 70 -11.77 -10.24 11.94
C SER A 70 -12.83 -11.20 12.38
N ASP A 71 -12.90 -12.26 11.84
CA ASP A 71 -13.91 -13.11 12.19
C ASP A 71 -13.80 -13.88 13.36
N LYS A 72 -13.54 -13.71 13.37
CA LYS A 72 -13.47 -14.39 14.05
C LYS A 72 -13.79 -14.54 15.06
N GLU A 73 -13.71 -14.30 14.92
CA GLU A 73 -13.87 -14.50 15.78
C GLU A 73 -14.39 -14.49 16.58
N GLU A 74 -14.26 -14.24 16.52
CA GLU A 74 -14.59 -14.17 17.43
C GLU A 74 -15.27 -14.46 18.02
N GLU A 75 -15.29 -14.55 17.85
CA GLU A 75 -15.81 -14.85 18.60
C GLU A 75 -16.05 -15.21 19.10
#